data_b405436d0a2d7c39339a4cb49a62d4fb
#
_entry.id   b405436d0a2d7c39339a4cb49a62d4fb
#
_cell.length_a   1.000
_cell.length_b   1.000
_cell.length_c   1.000
_cell.angle_alpha   90.00
_cell.angle_beta   90.00
_cell.angle_gamma   90.00
#
_symmetry.space_group_name_H-M   'P 1'
#
loop_
_entity.id
_entity.type
_entity.pdbx_description
1 polymer ?
#
loop_
_entity_poly.entity_id
_entity_poly.type
_entity_poly.pdbx_seq_one_letter_code
_entity_poly.pdbx_strand_id
1 'polypeptide(L)'
;MTAEQILEGQVFLVDKPFDWTSFQAINKIKFKLKKEFKFKKIKVGHAGTLDPKATGLLVVCTGRATKKISEIQDVPKEYWAEIKIGVQTESYDTEKPEIFPTDISHITEDFVTEVLRKFLGEITQKPPIFSAIKIDGERAYDLARAGASVEMKSRKTTIHYIKDIQIEFPYVRFLVGCSKGTYIRSLAHDIGQELGVGAYLTQLRRTKIGEYSVEEASSNFLSNEFLFSEI
;
A
#
# COMPACT_ATOMS: atom_id res chain seq x y z
N MET A 1 -27.15 -3.55 -11.03
CA MET A 1 -26.14 -4.24 -11.89
C MET A 1 -26.61 -5.68 -12.17
N THR A 2 -26.33 -6.26 -13.35
CA THR A 2 -26.77 -7.64 -13.73
C THR A 2 -25.63 -8.66 -13.64
N ALA A 3 -25.99 -9.95 -13.59
CA ALA A 3 -25.03 -11.05 -13.61
C ALA A 3 -24.13 -11.03 -14.87
N GLU A 4 -24.72 -10.68 -16.02
CA GLU A 4 -23.99 -10.57 -17.30
C GLU A 4 -22.95 -9.46 -17.26
N GLN A 5 -23.31 -8.26 -16.77
CA GLN A 5 -22.39 -7.14 -16.61
C GLN A 5 -21.18 -7.50 -15.71
N ILE A 6 -21.43 -8.24 -14.61
CA ILE A 6 -20.37 -8.71 -13.71
C ILE A 6 -19.41 -9.69 -14.43
N LEU A 7 -19.94 -10.61 -15.24
CA LEU A 7 -19.13 -11.58 -15.99
C LEU A 7 -18.38 -10.94 -17.17
N GLU A 8 -19.00 -9.98 -17.85
CA GLU A 8 -18.33 -9.18 -18.89
C GLU A 8 -17.16 -8.37 -18.31
N GLY A 9 -17.29 -7.91 -17.08
CA GLY A 9 -16.20 -7.32 -16.32
C GLY A 9 -16.51 -5.92 -15.82
N GLN A 10 -16.43 -5.78 -14.52
CA GLN A 10 -16.61 -4.51 -13.82
C GLN A 10 -15.32 -4.12 -13.07
N VAL A 11 -15.17 -2.83 -12.86
CA VAL A 11 -14.12 -2.26 -12.01
C VAL A 11 -14.80 -1.58 -10.83
N PHE A 12 -14.46 -2.03 -9.62
CA PHE A 12 -14.94 -1.44 -8.37
C PHE A 12 -13.81 -0.72 -7.67
N LEU A 13 -14.07 0.48 -7.19
CA LEU A 13 -13.17 1.25 -6.35
C LEU A 13 -13.57 1.01 -4.89
N VAL A 14 -12.72 0.29 -4.17
CA VAL A 14 -12.99 -0.15 -2.81
C VAL A 14 -12.08 0.62 -1.84
N ASP A 15 -12.65 1.26 -0.83
CA ASP A 15 -11.89 1.80 0.28
C ASP A 15 -11.59 0.67 1.27
N LYS A 16 -10.36 0.16 1.23
CA LYS A 16 -9.92 -0.93 2.10
C LYS A 16 -9.76 -0.42 3.53
N PRO A 17 -10.46 -0.99 4.51
CA PRO A 17 -10.28 -0.59 5.90
C PRO A 17 -8.95 -1.09 6.48
N PHE A 18 -8.59 -0.50 7.62
CA PHE A 18 -7.45 -0.91 8.45
C PHE A 18 -7.61 -2.37 8.92
N ASP A 19 -6.50 -3.06 9.13
CA ASP A 19 -6.41 -4.47 9.55
C ASP A 19 -7.03 -5.51 8.59
N TRP A 20 -7.36 -5.12 7.38
CA TRP A 20 -7.78 -6.05 6.34
C TRP A 20 -6.65 -6.28 5.34
N THR A 21 -6.41 -7.55 5.01
CA THR A 21 -5.59 -7.87 3.82
C THR A 21 -6.38 -7.60 2.54
N SER A 22 -5.69 -7.24 1.45
CA SER A 22 -6.31 -7.13 0.13
C SER A 22 -7.00 -8.43 -0.28
N PHE A 23 -6.47 -9.59 0.13
CA PHE A 23 -7.07 -10.90 -0.13
C PHE A 23 -8.41 -11.10 0.60
N GLN A 24 -8.53 -10.68 1.86
CA GLN A 24 -9.79 -10.73 2.60
C GLN A 24 -10.86 -9.87 1.93
N ALA A 25 -10.50 -8.64 1.49
CA ALA A 25 -11.42 -7.77 0.78
C ALA A 25 -11.93 -8.43 -0.53
N ILE A 26 -11.03 -8.99 -1.33
CA ILE A 26 -11.39 -9.72 -2.57
C ILE A 26 -12.28 -10.91 -2.28
N ASN A 27 -11.95 -11.72 -1.28
CA ASN A 27 -12.76 -12.90 -0.94
C ASN A 27 -14.15 -12.53 -0.45
N LYS A 28 -14.28 -11.45 0.32
CA LYS A 28 -15.58 -10.92 0.75
C LYS A 28 -16.45 -10.53 -0.44
N ILE A 29 -15.91 -9.75 -1.37
CA ILE A 29 -16.59 -9.32 -2.59
C ILE A 29 -16.97 -10.54 -3.45
N LYS A 30 -16.03 -11.45 -3.67
CA LYS A 30 -16.25 -12.67 -4.44
C LYS A 30 -17.33 -13.55 -3.83
N PHE A 31 -17.36 -13.69 -2.51
CA PHE A 31 -18.38 -14.45 -1.79
C PHE A 31 -19.77 -13.82 -1.99
N LYS A 32 -19.89 -12.50 -1.83
CA LYS A 32 -21.13 -11.76 -2.02
C LYS A 32 -21.65 -11.90 -3.44
N LEU A 33 -20.82 -11.66 -4.46
CA LEU A 33 -21.19 -11.83 -5.87
C LEU A 33 -21.67 -13.26 -6.17
N LYS A 34 -20.99 -14.27 -5.61
CA LYS A 34 -21.41 -15.67 -5.79
C LYS A 34 -22.76 -15.96 -5.14
N LYS A 35 -23.01 -15.41 -3.96
CA LYS A 35 -24.28 -15.61 -3.21
C LYS A 35 -25.44 -14.90 -3.93
N GLU A 36 -25.24 -13.65 -4.31
CA GLU A 36 -26.28 -12.78 -4.88
C GLU A 36 -26.69 -13.23 -6.29
N PHE A 37 -25.73 -13.46 -7.18
CA PHE A 37 -25.97 -13.84 -8.57
C PHE A 37 -25.92 -15.35 -8.83
N LYS A 38 -25.81 -16.18 -7.79
CA LYS A 38 -25.73 -17.66 -7.87
C LYS A 38 -24.62 -18.18 -8.78
N PHE A 39 -23.48 -17.44 -8.84
CA PHE A 39 -22.36 -17.87 -9.66
C PHE A 39 -21.69 -19.13 -9.10
N LYS A 40 -21.52 -20.17 -9.92
CA LYS A 40 -20.67 -21.33 -9.60
C LYS A 40 -19.20 -20.91 -9.52
N LYS A 41 -18.72 -20.11 -10.50
CA LYS A 41 -17.36 -19.57 -10.58
C LYS A 41 -17.42 -18.13 -11.07
N ILE A 42 -16.58 -17.28 -10.49
CA ILE A 42 -16.32 -15.91 -10.94
C ILE A 42 -14.86 -15.55 -10.72
N LYS A 43 -14.25 -14.87 -11.69
CA LYS A 43 -12.92 -14.28 -11.53
C LYS A 43 -13.08 -12.93 -10.84
N VAL A 44 -12.33 -12.74 -9.76
CA VAL A 44 -12.21 -11.46 -9.06
C VAL A 44 -10.74 -11.29 -8.69
N GLY A 45 -10.18 -10.13 -8.96
CA GLY A 45 -8.79 -9.79 -8.65
C GLY A 45 -8.65 -8.31 -8.33
N HIS A 46 -7.46 -7.88 -7.89
CA HIS A 46 -7.18 -6.47 -7.57
C HIS A 46 -5.90 -5.97 -8.23
N ALA A 47 -5.82 -4.67 -8.46
CA ALA A 47 -4.67 -4.01 -9.06
C ALA A 47 -3.77 -3.40 -7.97
N GLY A 48 -2.90 -4.22 -7.41
CA GLY A 48 -1.89 -3.80 -6.41
C GLY A 48 -2.30 -4.05 -4.97
N THR A 49 -1.53 -4.89 -4.30
CA THR A 49 -1.71 -5.21 -2.89
C THR A 49 -1.53 -3.97 -2.01
N LEU A 50 -2.36 -3.85 -0.99
CA LEU A 50 -2.16 -3.02 0.18
C LEU A 50 -1.85 -3.91 1.38
N ASP A 51 -0.89 -3.50 2.19
CA ASP A 51 -0.56 -4.16 3.44
C ASP A 51 -1.75 -4.11 4.42
N PRO A 52 -1.84 -5.00 5.40
CA PRO A 52 -2.95 -5.01 6.37
C PRO A 52 -3.10 -3.68 7.11
N LYS A 53 -1.98 -3.06 7.51
CA LYS A 53 -1.96 -1.77 8.23
C LYS A 53 -2.17 -0.54 7.33
N ALA A 54 -2.21 -0.72 6.00
CA ALA A 54 -2.55 0.35 5.07
C ALA A 54 -4.05 0.39 4.78
N THR A 55 -4.57 1.58 4.50
CA THR A 55 -5.97 1.83 4.10
C THR A 55 -6.05 2.40 2.68
N GLY A 56 -7.26 2.63 2.19
CA GLY A 56 -7.51 3.41 0.99
C GLY A 56 -7.76 2.56 -0.25
N LEU A 57 -7.51 3.16 -1.39
CA LEU A 57 -7.97 2.67 -2.69
C LEU A 57 -7.45 1.27 -3.05
N LEU A 58 -8.37 0.35 -3.25
CA LEU A 58 -8.14 -0.97 -3.83
C LEU A 58 -9.02 -1.10 -5.08
N VAL A 59 -8.41 -1.10 -6.25
CA VAL A 59 -9.13 -1.32 -7.52
C VAL A 59 -9.36 -2.80 -7.72
N VAL A 60 -10.63 -3.21 -7.79
CA VAL A 60 -11.09 -4.59 -7.88
C VAL A 60 -11.73 -4.82 -9.24
N CYS A 61 -11.30 -5.85 -9.94
CA CYS A 61 -11.82 -6.23 -11.25
C CYS A 61 -12.55 -7.56 -11.19
N THR A 62 -13.66 -7.69 -11.95
CA THR A 62 -14.41 -8.94 -12.09
C THR A 62 -14.40 -9.44 -13.53
N GLY A 63 -14.76 -10.68 -13.74
CA GLY A 63 -14.96 -11.27 -15.06
C GLY A 63 -13.80 -11.03 -16.03
N ARG A 64 -14.12 -10.53 -17.22
CA ARG A 64 -13.12 -10.21 -18.27
C ARG A 64 -12.24 -9.02 -17.91
N ALA A 65 -12.70 -8.07 -17.06
CA ALA A 65 -11.90 -6.91 -16.64
C ALA A 65 -10.67 -7.33 -15.82
N THR A 66 -10.61 -8.55 -15.28
CA THR A 66 -9.40 -9.06 -14.62
C THR A 66 -8.17 -9.10 -15.53
N LYS A 67 -8.35 -9.08 -16.85
CA LYS A 67 -7.24 -8.99 -17.83
C LYS A 67 -6.56 -7.62 -17.84
N LYS A 68 -7.25 -6.55 -17.39
CA LYS A 68 -6.70 -5.19 -17.29
C LYS A 68 -5.91 -4.92 -16.01
N ILE A 69 -5.85 -5.89 -15.08
CA ILE A 69 -5.19 -5.71 -13.79
C ILE A 69 -3.72 -5.31 -13.94
N SER A 70 -2.99 -5.92 -14.87
CA SER A 70 -1.58 -5.59 -15.12
C SER A 70 -1.40 -4.13 -15.58
N GLU A 71 -2.26 -3.64 -16.47
CA GLU A 71 -2.25 -2.26 -16.95
C GLU A 71 -2.50 -1.27 -15.79
N ILE A 72 -3.51 -1.54 -14.94
CA ILE A 72 -3.82 -0.73 -13.76
C ILE A 72 -2.69 -0.81 -12.71
N GLN A 73 -1.99 -1.94 -12.63
CA GLN A 73 -0.83 -2.07 -11.74
C GLN A 73 0.39 -1.26 -12.22
N ASP A 74 0.47 -0.96 -13.50
CA ASP A 74 1.65 -0.33 -14.09
C ASP A 74 1.65 1.20 -14.02
N VAL A 75 0.52 1.83 -13.66
CA VAL A 75 0.42 3.29 -13.52
C VAL A 75 0.98 3.80 -12.19
N PRO A 76 1.30 5.11 -12.08
CA PRO A 76 1.72 5.74 -10.81
C PRO A 76 0.69 5.61 -9.70
N LYS A 77 1.15 5.71 -8.45
CA LYS A 77 0.33 5.71 -7.23
C LYS A 77 0.59 6.95 -6.41
N GLU A 78 -0.42 7.35 -5.65
CA GLU A 78 -0.31 8.40 -4.65
C GLU A 78 -0.70 7.84 -3.28
N TYR A 79 0.06 8.24 -2.27
CA TYR A 79 -0.18 7.84 -0.89
C TYR A 79 -0.09 9.05 0.03
N TRP A 80 -1.01 9.14 0.97
CA TRP A 80 -0.80 9.87 2.20
C TRP A 80 -0.07 8.97 3.19
N ALA A 81 1.01 9.46 3.76
CA ALA A 81 1.88 8.72 4.66
C ALA A 81 2.17 9.52 5.93
N GLU A 82 2.21 8.84 7.06
CA GLU A 82 2.73 9.35 8.33
C GLU A 82 3.89 8.46 8.76
N ILE A 83 5.03 9.07 9.04
CA ILE A 83 6.19 8.40 9.60
C ILE A 83 6.49 8.94 11.00
N LYS A 84 7.02 8.09 11.88
CA LYS A 84 7.57 8.47 13.19
C LYS A 84 9.08 8.40 13.10
N ILE A 85 9.76 9.52 13.39
CA ILE A 85 11.23 9.62 13.43
C ILE A 85 11.74 9.37 14.85
N GLY A 86 13.02 9.07 14.98
CA GLY A 86 13.68 8.82 16.26
C GLY A 86 13.55 7.39 16.77
N VAL A 87 13.01 6.47 15.98
CA VAL A 87 12.85 5.07 16.36
C VAL A 87 12.61 4.22 15.10
N GLN A 88 12.91 2.93 15.16
CA GLN A 88 12.77 2.00 14.03
C GLN A 88 11.89 0.80 14.40
N THR A 89 11.47 0.04 13.39
CA THR A 89 10.88 -1.30 13.53
C THR A 89 11.49 -2.23 12.49
N GLU A 90 11.51 -3.53 12.74
CA GLU A 90 12.04 -4.52 11.77
C GLU A 90 11.21 -4.62 10.48
N SER A 91 9.90 -4.33 10.56
CA SER A 91 8.97 -4.37 9.41
C SER A 91 8.89 -3.05 8.66
N TYR A 92 9.53 -1.97 9.16
CA TYR A 92 9.43 -0.60 8.68
C TYR A 92 8.01 -0.01 8.79
N ASP A 93 7.14 -0.65 9.57
CA ASP A 93 5.76 -0.25 9.89
C ASP A 93 5.37 -0.69 11.32
N THR A 94 4.09 -0.59 11.67
CA THR A 94 3.55 -0.90 13.00
C THR A 94 3.33 -2.40 13.27
N GLU A 95 3.73 -3.31 12.38
CA GLU A 95 3.58 -4.77 12.61
C GLU A 95 4.56 -5.32 13.67
N LYS A 96 5.70 -4.64 13.83
CA LYS A 96 6.75 -5.04 14.77
C LYS A 96 6.96 -3.97 15.85
N PRO A 97 7.43 -4.35 17.04
CA PRO A 97 7.70 -3.39 18.10
C PRO A 97 8.80 -2.40 17.72
N GLU A 98 8.74 -1.23 18.36
CA GLU A 98 9.77 -0.19 18.25
C GLU A 98 11.10 -0.67 18.83
N ILE A 99 12.19 -0.35 18.14
CA ILE A 99 13.57 -0.64 18.52
C ILE A 99 14.47 0.57 18.25
N PHE A 100 15.60 0.66 18.96
CA PHE A 100 16.63 1.69 18.76
C PHE A 100 16.10 3.12 18.88
N PRO A 101 15.50 3.51 20.03
CA PRO A 101 15.09 4.89 20.25
C PRO A 101 16.31 5.82 20.23
N THR A 102 16.20 6.95 19.51
CA THR A 102 17.27 7.92 19.30
C THR A 102 16.75 9.33 19.64
N ASP A 103 17.58 10.16 20.27
CA ASP A 103 17.24 11.56 20.54
C ASP A 103 17.09 12.35 19.23
N ILE A 104 15.99 13.09 19.13
CA ILE A 104 15.64 13.93 17.97
C ILE A 104 15.67 15.42 18.28
N SER A 105 16.13 15.83 19.45
CA SER A 105 16.14 17.25 19.88
C SER A 105 16.91 18.17 18.96
N HIS A 106 17.86 17.62 18.20
CA HIS A 106 18.68 18.33 17.21
C HIS A 106 18.06 18.36 15.80
N ILE A 107 16.94 17.64 15.57
CA ILE A 107 16.27 17.61 14.27
C ILE A 107 15.37 18.82 14.12
N THR A 108 15.54 19.57 13.03
CA THR A 108 14.70 20.72 12.70
C THR A 108 13.74 20.42 11.54
N GLU A 109 12.66 21.18 11.41
CA GLU A 109 11.72 21.06 10.31
C GLU A 109 12.38 21.30 8.95
N ASP A 110 13.29 22.28 8.88
CA ASP A 110 14.06 22.58 7.66
C ASP A 110 14.92 21.40 7.24
N PHE A 111 15.61 20.74 8.20
CA PHE A 111 16.41 19.56 7.91
C PHE A 111 15.55 18.38 7.42
N VAL A 112 14.40 18.13 8.04
CA VAL A 112 13.46 17.11 7.55
C VAL A 112 13.00 17.42 6.12
N THR A 113 12.66 18.67 5.85
CA THR A 113 12.23 19.10 4.51
C THR A 113 13.33 18.95 3.47
N GLU A 114 14.59 19.27 3.83
CA GLU A 114 15.76 19.07 2.96
C GLU A 114 15.96 17.57 2.64
N VAL A 115 15.90 16.72 3.66
CA VAL A 115 16.02 15.27 3.48
C VAL A 115 14.92 14.72 2.59
N LEU A 116 13.66 15.12 2.80
CA LEU A 116 12.54 14.68 1.93
C LEU A 116 12.78 15.05 0.46
N ARG A 117 13.37 16.22 0.17
CA ARG A 117 13.69 16.65 -1.20
C ARG A 117 14.73 15.77 -1.89
N LYS A 118 15.68 15.18 -1.13
CA LYS A 118 16.71 14.27 -1.67
C LYS A 118 16.11 12.99 -2.28
N PHE A 119 14.90 12.61 -1.86
CA PHE A 119 14.22 11.43 -2.39
C PHE A 119 13.43 11.69 -3.68
N LEU A 120 13.38 12.94 -4.17
CA LEU A 120 12.71 13.24 -5.44
C LEU A 120 13.51 12.70 -6.64
N GLY A 121 12.79 12.17 -7.63
CA GLY A 121 13.38 11.57 -8.83
C GLY A 121 13.63 10.07 -8.70
N GLU A 122 14.61 9.56 -9.43
CA GLU A 122 14.97 8.14 -9.41
C GLU A 122 15.77 7.81 -8.15
N ILE A 123 15.28 6.85 -7.38
CA ILE A 123 15.95 6.32 -6.19
C ILE A 123 16.17 4.82 -6.30
N THR A 124 17.15 4.31 -5.57
CA THR A 124 17.38 2.87 -5.42
C THR A 124 16.82 2.43 -4.08
N GLN A 125 15.83 1.55 -4.11
CA GLN A 125 15.15 1.04 -2.91
C GLN A 125 15.43 -0.44 -2.69
N LYS A 126 15.71 -0.83 -1.44
CA LYS A 126 15.70 -2.22 -1.00
C LYS A 126 14.29 -2.53 -0.46
N PRO A 127 13.54 -3.46 -1.08
CA PRO A 127 12.22 -3.85 -0.57
C PRO A 127 12.31 -4.37 0.86
N PRO A 128 11.27 -4.17 1.70
CA PRO A 128 11.27 -4.74 3.04
C PRO A 128 11.23 -6.28 2.97
N ILE A 129 11.85 -6.96 3.93
CA ILE A 129 11.85 -8.43 4.01
C ILE A 129 10.41 -8.94 4.16
N PHE A 130 9.59 -8.22 4.91
CA PHE A 130 8.15 -8.49 5.05
C PHE A 130 7.37 -8.01 3.82
N SER A 131 7.61 -8.66 2.66
CA SER A 131 6.92 -8.34 1.40
C SER A 131 6.44 -9.59 0.65
N ALA A 132 5.54 -9.39 -0.31
CA ALA A 132 5.00 -10.47 -1.14
C ALA A 132 5.93 -10.89 -2.31
N ILE A 133 7.15 -10.35 -2.37
CA ILE A 133 8.15 -10.72 -3.38
C ILE A 133 8.49 -12.20 -3.21
N LYS A 134 8.57 -12.91 -4.33
CA LYS A 134 9.01 -14.30 -4.34
C LYS A 134 10.52 -14.38 -4.54
N ILE A 135 11.16 -15.18 -3.69
CA ILE A 135 12.57 -15.54 -3.76
C ILE A 135 12.62 -17.06 -3.82
N ASP A 136 13.17 -17.59 -4.89
CA ASP A 136 13.25 -19.04 -5.15
C ASP A 136 11.89 -19.78 -5.04
N GLY A 137 10.80 -19.07 -5.40
CA GLY A 137 9.45 -19.63 -5.40
C GLY A 137 8.65 -19.38 -4.10
N GLU A 138 9.29 -19.04 -3.00
CA GLU A 138 8.67 -18.73 -1.71
C GLU A 138 8.52 -17.21 -1.50
N ARG A 139 7.54 -16.78 -0.72
CA ARG A 139 7.37 -15.36 -0.42
C ARG A 139 8.39 -14.91 0.63
N ALA A 140 9.03 -13.76 0.41
CA ALA A 140 9.98 -13.18 1.37
C ALA A 140 9.37 -13.04 2.78
N TYR A 141 8.08 -12.71 2.87
CA TYR A 141 7.34 -12.66 4.12
C TYR A 141 7.29 -14.00 4.88
N ASP A 142 7.07 -15.11 4.17
CA ASP A 142 7.00 -16.44 4.77
C ASP A 142 8.40 -16.87 5.26
N LEU A 143 9.44 -16.59 4.48
CA LEU A 143 10.84 -16.81 4.84
C LEU A 143 11.26 -16.00 6.08
N ALA A 144 10.89 -14.72 6.13
CA ALA A 144 11.18 -13.84 7.27
C ALA A 144 10.52 -14.34 8.57
N ARG A 145 9.28 -14.85 8.50
CA ARG A 145 8.60 -15.46 9.65
C ARG A 145 9.26 -16.76 10.12
N ALA A 146 9.83 -17.51 9.20
CA ALA A 146 10.60 -18.71 9.52
C ALA A 146 12.00 -18.41 10.09
N GLY A 147 12.38 -17.11 10.23
CA GLY A 147 13.69 -16.70 10.73
C GLY A 147 14.82 -16.84 9.70
N ALA A 148 14.50 -17.06 8.42
CA ALA A 148 15.49 -17.18 7.37
C ALA A 148 16.10 -15.79 7.05
N SER A 149 17.43 -15.74 6.91
CA SER A 149 18.10 -14.56 6.37
C SER A 149 17.85 -14.49 4.87
N VAL A 150 17.18 -13.41 4.43
CA VAL A 150 16.81 -13.21 3.04
C VAL A 150 17.49 -11.97 2.50
N GLU A 151 18.29 -12.10 1.46
CA GLU A 151 18.88 -10.97 0.76
C GLU A 151 17.89 -10.40 -0.27
N MET A 152 17.40 -9.19 0.00
CA MET A 152 16.50 -8.47 -0.92
C MET A 152 17.31 -7.70 -1.96
N LYS A 153 17.05 -7.96 -3.25
CA LYS A 153 17.68 -7.21 -4.35
C LYS A 153 17.11 -5.81 -4.42
N SER A 154 17.99 -4.81 -4.45
CA SER A 154 17.62 -3.42 -4.69
C SER A 154 17.03 -3.23 -6.08
N ARG A 155 16.14 -2.25 -6.20
CA ARG A 155 15.51 -1.89 -7.47
C ARG A 155 15.38 -0.38 -7.60
N LYS A 156 15.37 0.10 -8.83
CA LYS A 156 15.10 1.49 -9.16
C LYS A 156 13.60 1.76 -9.10
N THR A 157 13.23 2.90 -8.53
CA THR A 157 11.87 3.43 -8.50
C THR A 157 11.91 4.94 -8.55
N THR A 158 10.80 5.61 -8.83
CA THR A 158 10.76 7.06 -8.98
C THR A 158 9.75 7.66 -8.02
N ILE A 159 10.18 8.66 -7.27
CA ILE A 159 9.31 9.55 -6.50
C ILE A 159 9.06 10.79 -7.35
N HIS A 160 7.82 10.95 -7.81
CA HIS A 160 7.44 12.04 -8.69
C HIS A 160 7.29 13.36 -7.94
N TYR A 161 6.75 13.31 -6.73
CA TYR A 161 6.60 14.45 -5.83
C TYR A 161 6.41 14.00 -4.38
N ILE A 162 6.79 14.89 -3.46
CA ILE A 162 6.41 14.88 -2.04
C ILE A 162 5.86 16.27 -1.74
N LYS A 163 4.64 16.34 -1.22
CA LYS A 163 3.94 17.61 -0.95
C LYS A 163 3.05 17.52 0.28
N ASP A 164 2.41 18.63 0.65
CA ASP A 164 1.52 18.72 1.81
C ASP A 164 2.20 18.24 3.10
N ILE A 165 3.49 18.65 3.26
CA ILE A 165 4.33 18.24 4.37
C ILE A 165 3.84 18.94 5.64
N GLN A 166 3.59 18.15 6.69
CA GLN A 166 3.24 18.59 8.03
C GLN A 166 4.18 17.92 9.02
N ILE A 167 4.84 18.71 9.87
CA ILE A 167 5.81 18.21 10.85
C ILE A 167 5.31 18.57 12.24
N GLU A 168 5.04 17.55 13.03
CA GLU A 168 4.67 17.62 14.45
C GLU A 168 5.48 16.56 15.18
N PHE A 169 6.70 16.90 15.57
CA PHE A 169 7.64 15.93 16.13
C PHE A 169 7.02 15.05 17.23
N PRO A 170 7.21 13.73 17.19
CA PRO A 170 8.09 12.96 16.29
C PRO A 170 7.45 12.53 14.97
N TYR A 171 6.29 13.07 14.57
CA TYR A 171 5.55 12.66 13.37
C TYR A 171 5.79 13.61 12.20
N VAL A 172 5.98 13.02 11.02
CA VAL A 172 6.08 13.72 9.74
C VAL A 172 5.05 13.13 8.80
N ARG A 173 4.15 13.96 8.27
CA ARG A 173 3.08 13.59 7.35
C ARG A 173 3.33 14.22 6.00
N PHE A 174 3.05 13.49 4.94
CA PHE A 174 3.18 14.00 3.58
C PHE A 174 2.36 13.19 2.58
N LEU A 175 2.09 13.83 1.44
CA LEU A 175 1.54 13.16 0.26
C LEU A 175 2.68 12.84 -0.69
N VAL A 176 2.79 11.57 -1.15
CA VAL A 176 3.84 11.11 -2.04
C VAL A 176 3.26 10.46 -3.29
N GLY A 177 3.67 10.97 -4.47
CA GLY A 177 3.40 10.35 -5.76
C GLY A 177 4.62 9.56 -6.24
N CYS A 178 4.42 8.30 -6.66
CA CYS A 178 5.52 7.41 -7.01
C CYS A 178 5.17 6.43 -8.14
N SER A 179 6.21 5.87 -8.75
CA SER A 179 6.08 4.84 -9.75
C SER A 179 5.60 3.50 -9.15
N LYS A 180 5.15 2.59 -10.02
CA LYS A 180 4.84 1.21 -9.61
C LYS A 180 6.00 0.58 -8.85
N GLY A 181 5.65 -0.25 -7.87
CA GLY A 181 6.64 -1.03 -7.15
C GLY A 181 7.38 -0.28 -6.06
N THR A 182 7.13 0.99 -5.84
CA THR A 182 7.67 1.74 -4.70
C THR A 182 7.09 1.22 -3.39
N TYR A 183 7.95 0.95 -2.41
CA TYR A 183 7.55 0.63 -1.04
C TYR A 183 7.66 1.87 -0.15
N ILE A 184 6.53 2.36 0.30
CA ILE A 184 6.50 3.54 1.19
C ILE A 184 7.11 3.19 2.56
N ARG A 185 7.04 1.94 3.00
CA ARG A 185 7.76 1.44 4.19
C ARG A 185 9.28 1.58 4.07
N SER A 186 9.84 1.19 2.91
CA SER A 186 11.27 1.40 2.67
C SER A 186 11.61 2.88 2.58
N LEU A 187 10.75 3.71 1.95
CA LEU A 187 10.95 5.15 1.90
C LEU A 187 11.00 5.76 3.31
N ALA A 188 10.09 5.35 4.21
CA ALA A 188 10.08 5.79 5.60
C ALA A 188 11.40 5.41 6.33
N HIS A 189 11.83 4.16 6.16
CA HIS A 189 13.10 3.69 6.71
C HIS A 189 14.29 4.48 6.15
N ASP A 190 14.37 4.65 4.82
CA ASP A 190 15.48 5.34 4.15
C ASP A 190 15.55 6.83 4.56
N ILE A 191 14.38 7.51 4.71
CA ILE A 191 14.31 8.87 5.26
C ILE A 191 14.89 8.90 6.69
N GLY A 192 14.53 7.93 7.53
CA GLY A 192 15.05 7.84 8.90
C GLY A 192 16.57 7.62 8.95
N GLN A 193 17.12 6.83 8.02
CA GLN A 193 18.57 6.64 7.89
C GLN A 193 19.26 7.93 7.45
N GLU A 194 18.71 8.66 6.47
CA GLU A 194 19.28 9.94 6.02
C GLU A 194 19.22 11.04 7.09
N LEU A 195 18.17 11.00 7.95
CA LEU A 195 18.11 11.87 9.14
C LEU A 195 19.09 11.45 10.26
N GLY A 196 19.63 10.24 10.21
CA GLY A 196 20.52 9.68 11.22
C GLY A 196 19.85 9.23 12.53
N VAL A 197 18.53 9.26 12.61
CA VAL A 197 17.76 8.96 13.84
C VAL A 197 16.80 7.75 13.70
N GLY A 198 16.71 7.17 12.50
CA GLY A 198 15.76 6.14 12.19
C GLY A 198 14.32 6.66 12.04
N ALA A 199 13.50 5.92 11.30
CA ALA A 199 12.07 6.14 11.17
C ALA A 199 11.35 4.87 10.72
N TYR A 200 10.03 4.85 10.91
CA TYR A 200 9.15 3.83 10.38
C TYR A 200 7.77 4.41 10.01
N LEU A 201 7.04 3.73 9.17
CA LEU A 201 5.72 4.12 8.71
C LEU A 201 4.66 3.81 9.77
N THR A 202 3.97 4.82 10.29
CA THR A 202 2.90 4.66 11.28
C THR A 202 1.53 4.54 10.62
N GLN A 203 1.30 5.30 9.54
CA GLN A 203 0.05 5.25 8.80
C GLN A 203 0.30 5.35 7.30
N LEU A 204 -0.52 4.62 6.53
CA LEU A 204 -0.50 4.65 5.07
C LEU A 204 -1.90 4.59 4.52
N ARG A 205 -2.22 5.53 3.62
CA ARG A 205 -3.46 5.53 2.87
C ARG A 205 -3.16 5.71 1.38
N ARG A 206 -3.51 4.75 0.54
CA ARG A 206 -3.42 4.93 -0.90
C ARG A 206 -4.58 5.79 -1.39
N THR A 207 -4.27 6.97 -1.89
CA THR A 207 -5.24 7.96 -2.36
C THR A 207 -5.55 7.82 -3.84
N LYS A 208 -4.53 7.42 -4.67
CA LYS A 208 -4.73 7.25 -6.12
C LYS A 208 -3.98 6.06 -6.72
N ILE A 209 -4.54 5.53 -7.80
CA ILE A 209 -3.91 4.61 -8.76
C ILE A 209 -4.23 5.15 -10.15
N GLY A 210 -3.26 5.79 -10.82
CA GLY A 210 -3.50 6.49 -12.08
C GLY A 210 -4.62 7.51 -11.96
N GLU A 211 -5.68 7.33 -12.74
CA GLU A 211 -6.88 8.18 -12.73
C GLU A 211 -7.87 7.86 -11.61
N TYR A 212 -7.79 6.68 -11.02
CA TYR A 212 -8.71 6.27 -9.95
C TYR A 212 -8.38 6.95 -8.63
N SER A 213 -9.40 7.52 -7.96
CA SER A 213 -9.30 8.20 -6.66
C SER A 213 -10.01 7.43 -5.56
N VAL A 214 -9.48 7.52 -4.34
CA VAL A 214 -10.14 6.98 -3.15
C VAL A 214 -11.42 7.72 -2.79
N GLU A 215 -11.59 8.95 -3.25
CA GLU A 215 -12.80 9.75 -3.04
C GLU A 215 -14.02 9.15 -3.77
N GLU A 216 -13.76 8.41 -4.86
CA GLU A 216 -14.78 7.67 -5.61
C GLU A 216 -14.99 6.25 -5.09
N ALA A 217 -14.17 5.83 -4.11
CA ALA A 217 -14.20 4.47 -3.57
C ALA A 217 -15.25 4.33 -2.46
N SER A 218 -15.81 3.14 -2.34
CA SER A 218 -16.77 2.81 -1.30
C SER A 218 -16.32 1.65 -0.43
N SER A 219 -16.43 1.81 0.89
CA SER A 219 -16.30 0.72 1.86
C SER A 219 -17.56 -0.18 1.90
N ASN A 220 -18.69 0.29 1.36
CA ASN A 220 -19.96 -0.42 1.37
C ASN A 220 -19.87 -1.78 0.66
N PHE A 221 -19.01 -1.93 -0.35
CA PHE A 221 -18.77 -3.24 -1.00
C PHE A 221 -18.37 -4.34 -0.01
N LEU A 222 -17.85 -3.98 1.15
CA LEU A 222 -17.43 -4.89 2.22
C LEU A 222 -18.52 -5.07 3.30
N SER A 223 -19.56 -4.21 3.33
CA SER A 223 -20.72 -4.35 4.22
C SER A 223 -21.53 -5.61 3.91
N ASN A 224 -22.14 -6.22 4.92
CA ASN A 224 -23.02 -7.37 4.73
C ASN A 224 -24.35 -7.00 4.06
N GLU A 225 -24.78 -5.75 4.20
CA GLU A 225 -26.08 -5.25 3.73
C GLU A 225 -26.03 -4.76 2.27
N PHE A 226 -24.84 -4.49 1.75
CA PHE A 226 -24.68 -4.00 0.38
C PHE A 226 -25.02 -5.08 -0.66
N LEU A 227 -25.85 -4.74 -1.65
CA LEU A 227 -26.21 -5.59 -2.78
C LEU A 227 -25.67 -4.99 -4.09
N PHE A 228 -25.04 -5.81 -4.91
CA PHE A 228 -24.51 -5.40 -6.21
C PHE A 228 -25.60 -5.19 -7.25
N SER A 229 -26.76 -5.80 -7.08
CA SER A 229 -27.93 -5.61 -7.94
C SER A 229 -28.58 -4.23 -7.81
N GLU A 230 -28.28 -3.50 -6.72
CA GLU A 230 -28.85 -2.17 -6.45
C GLU A 230 -28.07 -1.01 -7.09
N ILE A 231 -26.97 -1.31 -7.81
CA ILE A 231 -26.14 -0.30 -8.50
C ILE A 231 -26.11 -0.48 -10.06
#